data_dca38bb7d8d22db04535d671a96be258
#
_entry.id   dca38bb7d8d22db04535d671a96be258
#
_cell.length_a   1.000
_cell.length_b   1.000
_cell.length_c   1.000
_cell.angle_alpha   90.00
_cell.angle_beta   90.00
_cell.angle_gamma   90.00
#
_symmetry.space_group_name_H-M   'P 1'
#
loop_
_entity.id
_entity.type
_entity.pdbx_description
1 polymer ?
#
loop_
_entity_poly.entity_id
_entity_poly.type
_entity_poly.pdbx_seq_one_letter_code
_entity_poly.pdbx_strand_id
1 'polypeptide(L)'
;MDFKNAVKALQIGKKEGKKFRLSTEFGKNPEEELPFPEYPRPQMRRENWTNLNGWWEYAFTETQKMPKQRDGKILVPFSPECDASGVKRQLLPKEYLWYFRTIQLPKIPAGKRLLLQFGAVDQDAVIYCNGKRAGGHLGGYLSFSVDLTPYLKTGENELAVKVRDETDTDWKGRGKQSLTPGGMFYTAQSGIWQSVWMEWVPETYLERIVITPEYDTASVKVRVFLNGPDAGLTKKITVRESEAPDAKVICVRETRENEAELILGNFAGWSPEHPHLYGVSIEAGEDRIESYFGMRKFGIGKDEKGITRLLLNGKPYFQNGVLDQGYWPESLYTPPSDEAMVYDIKTAKRLGFNMIRKHLKVECARWYSHCDHIGMLVWQDMINGGGRSIQTFLLYLPTVLPFVTTEFRDNCYPLFSRTSKTGREWWKRECRETVHQLYNAPCVSLWVLFNEGWGQFDAREMTEMVRALDPTWQIDHASGWYDQGAGDIKSLHNYFRPLKVKPEERAFAFSEYGGYTYPVQEHLYSEKSFGYRTYQNQAQYQKAMDALAEKIRELTEQGLAAAVYTQLTDVEEESNGILTYDRKVRKWEPQEAKDFCQKE
;
A
#
# COMPACT_ATOMS: atom_id res chain seq x y z
N MET A 1 24.05 -23.12 13.63
CA MET A 1 22.63 -22.75 13.81
C MET A 1 22.53 -22.20 15.22
N ASP A 2 22.32 -20.91 15.37
CA ASP A 2 22.17 -20.34 16.70
C ASP A 2 20.71 -20.45 17.15
N PHE A 3 20.38 -21.68 17.61
CA PHE A 3 19.05 -22.03 18.12
C PHE A 3 18.57 -21.12 19.26
N LYS A 4 19.54 -20.52 20.00
CA LYS A 4 19.24 -19.57 21.09
C LYS A 4 18.64 -18.25 20.55
N ASN A 5 19.05 -17.78 19.37
CA ASN A 5 18.50 -16.57 18.78
C ASN A 5 17.12 -16.80 18.16
N ALA A 6 16.89 -17.98 17.54
CA ALA A 6 15.57 -18.37 17.09
C ALA A 6 14.58 -18.48 18.28
N VAL A 7 15.00 -19.10 19.39
CA VAL A 7 14.17 -19.20 20.61
C VAL A 7 13.95 -17.84 21.29
N LYS A 8 14.91 -16.90 21.23
CA LYS A 8 14.69 -15.53 21.73
C LYS A 8 13.69 -14.74 20.90
N ALA A 9 13.72 -14.88 19.58
CA ALA A 9 12.70 -14.31 18.70
C ALA A 9 11.29 -14.87 19.00
N LEU A 10 11.22 -16.06 19.61
CA LEU A 10 10.00 -16.78 19.96
C LEU A 10 9.44 -16.43 21.35
N GLN A 11 10.20 -15.75 22.21
CA GLN A 11 9.73 -15.30 23.53
C GLN A 11 8.98 -13.96 23.47
N ILE A 12 8.01 -13.90 22.58
CA ILE A 12 7.08 -12.78 22.47
C ILE A 12 6.09 -12.86 23.65
N GLY A 13 6.13 -11.85 24.50
CA GLY A 13 5.08 -11.55 25.45
C GLY A 13 5.23 -12.15 26.84
N LYS A 14 5.95 -11.44 27.73
CA LYS A 14 5.66 -11.38 29.18
C LYS A 14 6.37 -10.17 29.79
N LYS A 15 5.66 -9.11 30.00
CA LYS A 15 5.84 -7.78 30.59
C LYS A 15 5.95 -6.71 29.52
N GLU A 16 5.10 -5.71 29.59
CA GLU A 16 5.25 -4.49 28.81
C GLU A 16 6.58 -3.82 29.19
N GLY A 17 7.40 -3.46 28.18
CA GLY A 17 8.56 -2.61 28.36
C GLY A 17 8.10 -1.15 28.49
N LYS A 18 8.90 -0.30 29.10
CA LYS A 18 8.66 1.14 29.09
C LYS A 18 8.70 1.63 27.64
N LYS A 19 7.66 2.34 27.23
CA LYS A 19 7.55 2.94 25.89
C LYS A 19 8.06 4.38 25.94
N PHE A 20 8.73 4.79 24.85
CA PHE A 20 9.24 6.15 24.66
C PHE A 20 8.45 6.84 23.56
N ARG A 21 8.20 8.12 23.74
CA ARG A 21 7.55 8.94 22.71
C ARG A 21 8.56 9.37 21.68
N LEU A 22 8.29 9.02 20.44
CA LEU A 22 9.08 9.43 19.27
C LEU A 22 8.23 10.29 18.35
N SER A 23 8.88 11.14 17.57
CA SER A 23 8.26 11.90 16.48
C SER A 23 9.29 12.17 15.40
N THR A 24 8.84 12.22 14.16
CA THR A 24 9.64 12.67 13.02
C THR A 24 9.73 14.21 13.00
N GLU A 25 10.47 14.74 12.05
CA GLU A 25 10.51 16.19 11.76
C GLU A 25 9.42 16.62 10.76
N PHE A 26 8.61 15.67 10.26
CA PHE A 26 7.62 15.89 9.20
C PHE A 26 6.23 16.28 9.73
N GLY A 27 6.01 16.19 11.04
CA GLY A 27 4.74 16.59 11.65
C GLY A 27 4.49 18.09 11.45
N LYS A 28 3.30 18.44 10.95
CA LYS A 28 2.87 19.82 10.73
C LYS A 28 2.03 20.33 11.91
N ASN A 29 2.05 21.65 12.12
CA ASN A 29 1.14 22.25 13.09
C ASN A 29 -0.25 22.40 12.48
N PRO A 30 -1.28 21.68 12.97
CA PRO A 30 -2.61 21.68 12.38
C PRO A 30 -3.39 23.00 12.56
N GLU A 31 -2.92 23.91 13.41
CA GLU A 31 -3.48 25.26 13.55
C GLU A 31 -2.98 26.21 12.45
N GLU A 32 -1.85 25.87 11.82
CA GLU A 32 -1.22 26.70 10.80
C GLU A 32 -1.41 26.14 9.39
N GLU A 33 -1.47 24.82 9.25
CA GLU A 33 -1.49 24.13 7.97
C GLU A 33 -2.51 22.98 7.95
N LEU A 34 -3.35 22.96 6.90
CA LEU A 34 -4.29 21.86 6.68
C LEU A 34 -3.53 20.56 6.37
N PRO A 35 -3.82 19.44 7.06
CA PRO A 35 -3.22 18.15 6.71
C PRO A 35 -3.52 17.75 5.27
N PHE A 36 -2.49 17.37 4.50
CA PHE A 36 -2.63 16.93 3.10
C PHE A 36 -3.49 17.89 2.26
N PRO A 37 -3.00 19.11 2.01
CA PRO A 37 -3.72 20.10 1.19
C PRO A 37 -3.80 19.71 -0.29
N GLU A 38 -2.97 18.77 -0.73
CA GLU A 38 -2.87 18.32 -2.11
C GLU A 38 -4.09 17.48 -2.53
N TYR A 39 -4.36 17.45 -3.86
CA TYR A 39 -5.42 16.61 -4.40
C TYR A 39 -5.12 15.11 -4.15
N PRO A 40 -6.05 14.36 -3.52
CA PRO A 40 -5.74 13.03 -2.99
C PRO A 40 -5.61 11.91 -4.04
N ARG A 41 -6.16 12.08 -5.25
CA ARG A 41 -6.24 11.05 -6.29
C ARG A 41 -5.57 11.48 -7.61
N PRO A 42 -4.23 11.54 -7.70
CA PRO A 42 -3.50 12.11 -8.82
C PRO A 42 -3.88 11.56 -10.21
N GLN A 43 -4.23 10.27 -10.29
CA GLN A 43 -4.60 9.62 -11.55
C GLN A 43 -6.08 9.79 -11.96
N MET A 44 -6.84 10.60 -11.27
CA MET A 44 -8.20 11.02 -11.65
C MET A 44 -8.49 12.44 -11.13
N ARG A 45 -7.59 13.39 -11.43
CA ARG A 45 -7.65 14.74 -10.90
C ARG A 45 -8.80 15.55 -11.53
N ARG A 46 -9.59 16.17 -10.67
CA ARG A 46 -10.61 17.16 -11.03
C ARG A 46 -10.30 18.53 -10.43
N GLU A 47 -10.74 19.59 -11.08
CA GLU A 47 -10.54 20.96 -10.61
C GLU A 47 -11.55 21.35 -9.52
N ASN A 48 -12.80 20.89 -9.66
CA ASN A 48 -13.91 21.25 -8.75
C ASN A 48 -13.96 20.32 -7.53
N TRP A 49 -13.05 20.51 -6.60
CA TRP A 49 -12.98 19.73 -5.38
C TRP A 49 -12.78 20.59 -4.13
N THR A 50 -13.08 20.03 -2.97
CA THR A 50 -12.90 20.69 -1.67
C THR A 50 -12.31 19.67 -0.69
N ASN A 51 -11.19 20.01 -0.06
CA ASN A 51 -10.57 19.21 0.98
C ASN A 51 -11.41 19.28 2.26
N LEU A 52 -11.68 18.13 2.89
CA LEU A 52 -12.38 18.02 4.16
C LEU A 52 -11.49 17.50 5.29
N ASN A 53 -10.19 17.40 5.10
CA ASN A 53 -9.27 17.14 6.20
C ASN A 53 -9.31 18.27 7.24
N GLY A 54 -8.66 18.06 8.37
CA GLY A 54 -8.63 19.03 9.46
C GLY A 54 -9.53 18.61 10.62
N TRP A 55 -9.92 19.57 11.44
CA TRP A 55 -10.67 19.29 12.65
C TRP A 55 -12.11 18.87 12.39
N TRP A 56 -12.49 17.68 12.92
CA TRP A 56 -13.87 17.18 13.04
C TRP A 56 -14.24 17.03 14.50
N GLU A 57 -15.52 17.09 14.84
CA GLU A 57 -15.98 16.65 16.15
C GLU A 57 -16.07 15.13 16.18
N TYR A 58 -15.90 14.51 17.35
CA TYR A 58 -16.03 13.07 17.51
C TYR A 58 -16.77 12.67 18.79
N ALA A 59 -17.24 11.42 18.82
CA ALA A 59 -17.75 10.77 20.02
C ALA A 59 -17.54 9.26 19.97
N PHE A 60 -17.20 8.65 21.09
CA PHE A 60 -17.22 7.19 21.26
C PHE A 60 -18.55 6.77 21.88
N THR A 61 -19.12 5.66 21.43
CA THR A 61 -20.39 5.13 21.96
C THR A 61 -20.34 3.61 22.01
N GLU A 62 -21.06 3.02 22.97
CA GLU A 62 -21.28 1.56 23.02
C GLU A 62 -22.50 1.12 22.17
N THR A 63 -23.25 2.07 21.62
CA THR A 63 -24.46 1.81 20.84
C THR A 63 -24.36 2.40 19.44
N GLN A 64 -25.14 1.83 18.52
CA GLN A 64 -25.20 2.31 17.13
C GLN A 64 -25.97 3.62 16.94
N LYS A 65 -26.58 4.16 17.99
CA LYS A 65 -27.36 5.39 17.93
C LYS A 65 -26.42 6.59 17.82
N MET A 66 -26.76 7.51 16.93
CA MET A 66 -26.03 8.77 16.78
C MET A 66 -26.05 9.55 18.11
N PRO A 67 -24.89 9.87 18.70
CA PRO A 67 -24.82 10.59 19.97
C PRO A 67 -25.24 12.05 19.77
N LYS A 68 -25.87 12.63 20.80
CA LYS A 68 -26.18 14.06 20.84
C LYS A 68 -25.00 14.90 21.37
N GLN A 69 -24.20 14.30 22.24
CA GLN A 69 -23.03 14.93 22.84
C GLN A 69 -21.77 14.52 22.07
N ARG A 70 -20.83 15.44 21.94
CA ARG A 70 -19.50 15.23 21.36
C ARG A 70 -18.50 15.11 22.51
N ASP A 71 -17.48 14.26 22.32
CA ASP A 71 -16.40 14.08 23.31
C ASP A 71 -15.27 15.11 23.09
N GLY A 72 -15.17 15.67 21.88
CA GLY A 72 -14.14 16.65 21.55
C GLY A 72 -13.92 16.80 20.06
N LYS A 73 -12.69 17.16 19.68
CA LYS A 73 -12.24 17.29 18.29
C LYS A 73 -11.16 16.28 17.97
N ILE A 74 -11.19 15.75 16.75
CA ILE A 74 -10.20 14.85 16.17
C ILE A 74 -9.66 15.44 14.86
N LEU A 75 -8.36 15.34 14.67
CA LEU A 75 -7.72 15.81 13.43
C LEU A 75 -7.77 14.72 12.37
N VAL A 76 -8.58 14.89 11.33
CA VAL A 76 -8.67 14.01 10.17
C VAL A 76 -7.55 14.39 9.17
N PRO A 77 -6.81 13.42 8.59
CA PRO A 77 -7.08 11.99 8.54
C PRO A 77 -6.26 11.13 9.51
N PHE A 78 -6.07 11.55 10.73
CA PHE A 78 -5.30 10.79 11.71
C PHE A 78 -6.21 9.93 12.57
N SER A 79 -5.83 8.66 12.74
CA SER A 79 -6.60 7.68 13.53
C SER A 79 -6.64 8.04 15.02
N PRO A 80 -7.72 7.71 15.76
CA PRO A 80 -7.89 8.13 17.16
C PRO A 80 -6.81 7.61 18.09
N GLU A 81 -6.10 6.54 17.72
CA GLU A 81 -5.06 5.91 18.54
C GLU A 81 -3.75 6.71 18.56
N CYS A 82 -3.47 7.50 17.52
CA CYS A 82 -2.18 8.17 17.35
C CYS A 82 -2.14 9.55 18.02
N ASP A 83 -0.91 10.03 18.23
CA ASP A 83 -0.64 11.36 18.81
C ASP A 83 -1.18 12.50 17.93
N ALA A 84 -1.02 12.39 16.62
CA ALA A 84 -1.38 13.43 15.65
C ALA A 84 -2.90 13.71 15.62
N SER A 85 -3.74 12.74 15.97
CA SER A 85 -5.20 12.94 16.01
C SER A 85 -5.68 13.87 17.12
N GLY A 86 -4.89 14.01 18.19
CA GLY A 86 -5.27 14.70 19.43
C GLY A 86 -6.13 13.89 20.41
N VAL A 87 -6.51 12.64 20.05
CA VAL A 87 -7.43 11.80 20.86
C VAL A 87 -6.69 10.80 21.71
N LYS A 88 -5.75 10.03 21.15
CA LYS A 88 -4.91 9.03 21.82
C LYS A 88 -5.72 7.94 22.53
N ARG A 89 -6.74 7.42 21.88
CA ARG A 89 -7.61 6.38 22.43
C ARG A 89 -7.83 5.26 21.43
N GLN A 90 -7.58 4.01 21.86
CA GLN A 90 -7.89 2.81 21.10
C GLN A 90 -9.41 2.65 20.94
N LEU A 91 -9.89 2.45 19.70
CA LEU A 91 -11.24 1.97 19.45
C LEU A 91 -11.31 0.48 19.73
N LEU A 92 -12.25 0.06 20.58
CA LEU A 92 -12.42 -1.35 20.93
C LEU A 92 -13.56 -2.00 20.11
N PRO A 93 -13.53 -3.32 19.87
CA PRO A 93 -14.48 -4.02 18.98
C PRO A 93 -15.98 -3.85 19.33
N LYS A 94 -16.30 -3.48 20.57
CA LYS A 94 -17.69 -3.26 21.01
C LYS A 94 -18.13 -1.80 20.95
N GLU A 95 -17.23 -0.92 20.57
CA GLU A 95 -17.47 0.52 20.50
C GLU A 95 -17.74 0.97 19.07
N TYR A 96 -18.28 2.17 18.95
CA TYR A 96 -18.44 2.91 17.72
C TYR A 96 -17.79 4.27 17.87
N LEU A 97 -16.99 4.65 16.86
CA LEU A 97 -16.45 5.99 16.72
C LEU A 97 -17.32 6.77 15.75
N TRP A 98 -17.76 7.92 16.16
CA TRP A 98 -18.52 8.86 15.35
C TRP A 98 -17.68 10.09 15.06
N TYR A 99 -17.70 10.52 13.80
CA TYR A 99 -17.14 11.79 13.33
C TYR A 99 -18.26 12.68 12.85
N PHE A 100 -18.12 14.02 13.06
CA PHE A 100 -19.09 15.01 12.62
C PHE A 100 -18.39 16.20 12.00
N ARG A 101 -18.94 16.69 10.87
CA ARG A 101 -18.45 17.86 10.17
C ARG A 101 -19.62 18.63 9.57
N THR A 102 -19.64 19.93 9.77
CA THR A 102 -20.56 20.83 9.07
C THR A 102 -19.93 21.33 7.77
N ILE A 103 -20.67 21.28 6.68
CA ILE A 103 -20.32 21.86 5.39
C ILE A 103 -21.34 22.93 5.01
N GLN A 104 -20.86 24.04 4.41
CA GLN A 104 -21.71 25.14 3.94
C GLN A 104 -21.85 25.07 2.42
N LEU A 105 -23.07 24.96 1.94
CA LEU A 105 -23.39 24.93 0.51
C LEU A 105 -24.29 26.13 0.19
N PRO A 106 -23.73 27.28 -0.22
CA PRO A 106 -24.51 28.48 -0.52
C PRO A 106 -25.46 28.27 -1.69
N LYS A 107 -25.14 27.32 -2.57
CA LYS A 107 -25.95 26.93 -3.73
C LYS A 107 -25.70 25.45 -4.05
N ILE A 108 -26.75 24.74 -4.45
CA ILE A 108 -26.64 23.41 -5.06
C ILE A 108 -26.78 23.61 -6.58
N PRO A 109 -25.70 23.34 -7.37
CA PRO A 109 -25.78 23.53 -8.82
C PRO A 109 -26.77 22.54 -9.45
N ALA A 110 -27.68 23.02 -10.30
CA ALA A 110 -28.59 22.16 -11.04
C ALA A 110 -27.84 21.25 -12.01
N GLY A 111 -28.27 19.97 -12.15
CA GLY A 111 -27.63 19.00 -13.03
C GLY A 111 -26.24 18.54 -12.56
N LYS A 112 -25.86 18.81 -11.30
CA LYS A 112 -24.61 18.33 -10.71
C LYS A 112 -24.89 17.41 -9.52
N ARG A 113 -23.95 16.51 -9.27
CA ARG A 113 -23.90 15.65 -8.08
C ARG A 113 -22.73 16.06 -7.19
N LEU A 114 -22.91 15.95 -5.88
CA LEU A 114 -21.84 16.11 -4.90
C LEU A 114 -21.41 14.74 -4.40
N LEU A 115 -20.20 14.34 -4.75
CA LEU A 115 -19.59 13.11 -4.28
C LEU A 115 -18.71 13.39 -3.06
N LEU A 116 -18.96 12.67 -1.97
CA LEU A 116 -18.08 12.62 -0.82
C LEU A 116 -17.13 11.43 -1.00
N GLN A 117 -15.85 11.72 -1.00
CA GLN A 117 -14.78 10.77 -1.26
C GLN A 117 -14.01 10.47 0.01
N PHE A 118 -13.64 9.22 0.21
CA PHE A 118 -12.75 8.77 1.28
C PHE A 118 -11.58 7.98 0.67
N GLY A 119 -10.36 8.31 1.07
CA GLY A 119 -9.19 7.51 0.71
C GLY A 119 -9.21 6.15 1.37
N ALA A 120 -9.48 6.10 2.67
CA ALA A 120 -9.76 4.86 3.42
C ALA A 120 -10.36 5.17 4.80
N VAL A 121 -11.18 4.24 5.30
CA VAL A 121 -11.75 4.25 6.65
C VAL A 121 -11.69 2.84 7.22
N ASP A 122 -10.98 2.62 8.30
CA ASP A 122 -10.83 1.33 8.95
C ASP A 122 -11.85 1.18 10.08
N GLN A 123 -12.84 0.29 9.99
CA GLN A 123 -12.97 -0.76 9.00
C GLN A 123 -14.41 -0.89 8.43
N ASP A 124 -15.46 -0.59 9.22
CA ASP A 124 -16.88 -0.63 8.82
C ASP A 124 -17.47 0.77 8.99
N ALA A 125 -17.62 1.48 7.86
CA ALA A 125 -18.06 2.87 7.84
C ALA A 125 -19.50 3.01 7.35
N VAL A 126 -20.31 3.81 8.07
CA VAL A 126 -21.63 4.23 7.63
C VAL A 126 -21.70 5.76 7.61
N ILE A 127 -22.06 6.31 6.47
CA ILE A 127 -22.06 7.75 6.21
C ILE A 127 -23.49 8.29 6.27
N TYR A 128 -23.64 9.40 6.97
CA TYR A 128 -24.91 10.13 7.09
C TYR A 128 -24.76 11.57 6.60
N CYS A 129 -25.80 12.09 5.98
CA CYS A 129 -25.94 13.49 5.66
C CYS A 129 -27.30 14.00 6.18
N ASN A 130 -27.29 15.07 6.98
CA ASN A 130 -28.49 15.62 7.62
C ASN A 130 -29.32 14.56 8.38
N GLY A 131 -28.64 13.66 9.11
CA GLY A 131 -29.24 12.57 9.87
C GLY A 131 -29.77 11.39 9.04
N LYS A 132 -29.72 11.43 7.72
CA LYS A 132 -30.13 10.32 6.83
C LYS A 132 -28.91 9.51 6.39
N ARG A 133 -29.03 8.17 6.39
CA ARG A 133 -27.99 7.29 5.86
C ARG A 133 -27.82 7.52 4.36
N ALA A 134 -26.62 7.95 3.96
CA ALA A 134 -26.26 8.23 2.57
C ALA A 134 -25.50 7.07 1.91
N GLY A 135 -24.71 6.33 2.67
CA GLY A 135 -23.91 5.22 2.14
C GLY A 135 -23.14 4.48 3.22
N GLY A 136 -22.16 3.72 2.79
CA GLY A 136 -21.22 3.01 3.67
C GLY A 136 -20.22 2.17 2.91
N HIS A 137 -19.17 1.76 3.60
CA HIS A 137 -18.11 0.90 3.06
C HIS A 137 -17.68 -0.11 4.13
N LEU A 138 -17.27 -1.28 3.69
CA LEU A 138 -16.69 -2.30 4.54
C LEU A 138 -15.33 -2.70 3.99
N GLY A 139 -14.29 -2.60 4.83
CA GLY A 139 -12.88 -2.79 4.50
C GLY A 139 -12.06 -1.56 4.84
N GLY A 140 -10.84 -1.76 5.37
CA GLY A 140 -10.04 -0.69 5.96
C GLY A 140 -9.09 0.02 5.00
N TYR A 141 -8.93 -0.43 3.75
CA TYR A 141 -7.78 -0.08 2.91
C TYR A 141 -8.11 0.56 1.57
N LEU A 142 -9.36 0.48 1.13
CA LEU A 142 -9.76 0.92 -0.21
C LEU A 142 -10.55 2.22 -0.18
N SER A 143 -10.38 3.00 -1.24
CA SER A 143 -11.13 4.23 -1.43
C SER A 143 -12.58 3.95 -1.82
N PHE A 144 -13.48 4.83 -1.41
CA PHE A 144 -14.88 4.76 -1.78
C PHE A 144 -15.53 6.14 -1.89
N SER A 145 -16.64 6.18 -2.59
CA SER A 145 -17.41 7.39 -2.87
C SER A 145 -18.85 7.24 -2.40
N VAL A 146 -19.44 8.34 -1.91
CA VAL A 146 -20.86 8.42 -1.54
C VAL A 146 -21.50 9.63 -2.20
N ASP A 147 -22.59 9.43 -2.95
CA ASP A 147 -23.37 10.51 -3.52
C ASP A 147 -24.24 11.16 -2.45
N LEU A 148 -23.91 12.39 -2.09
CA LEU A 148 -24.65 13.17 -1.09
C LEU A 148 -25.86 13.91 -1.68
N THR A 149 -25.97 14.05 -2.99
CA THR A 149 -26.94 14.90 -3.69
C THR A 149 -28.38 14.75 -3.20
N PRO A 150 -28.91 13.53 -2.98
CA PRO A 150 -30.29 13.34 -2.53
C PRO A 150 -30.58 13.83 -1.11
N TYR A 151 -29.54 14.15 -0.34
CA TYR A 151 -29.63 14.48 1.09
C TYR A 151 -29.30 15.93 1.39
N LEU A 152 -28.82 16.68 0.38
CA LEU A 152 -28.36 18.05 0.54
C LEU A 152 -29.52 19.05 0.69
N LYS A 153 -29.23 20.14 1.40
CA LYS A 153 -30.03 21.37 1.43
C LYS A 153 -29.11 22.59 1.20
N THR A 154 -29.65 23.66 0.69
CA THR A 154 -28.94 24.94 0.62
C THR A 154 -28.60 25.41 2.04
N GLY A 155 -27.43 25.96 2.24
CA GLY A 155 -26.92 26.39 3.55
C GLY A 155 -26.14 25.28 4.26
N GLU A 156 -26.37 25.13 5.55
CA GLU A 156 -25.67 24.23 6.43
C GLU A 156 -26.11 22.78 6.24
N ASN A 157 -25.15 21.87 6.07
CA ASN A 157 -25.36 20.42 6.03
C ASN A 157 -24.42 19.73 7.04
N GLU A 158 -24.96 18.86 7.86
CA GLU A 158 -24.19 18.03 8.78
C GLU A 158 -23.84 16.69 8.14
N LEU A 159 -22.55 16.40 8.09
CA LEU A 159 -22.01 15.07 7.77
C LEU A 159 -21.72 14.31 9.06
N ALA A 160 -22.05 13.02 9.12
CA ALA A 160 -21.61 12.14 10.18
C ALA A 160 -21.08 10.82 9.59
N VAL A 161 -20.00 10.32 10.18
CA VAL A 161 -19.39 9.03 9.83
C VAL A 161 -19.36 8.17 11.08
N LYS A 162 -20.05 7.02 11.04
CA LYS A 162 -20.02 6.01 12.09
C LYS A 162 -19.06 4.92 11.70
N VAL A 163 -18.11 4.60 12.56
CA VAL A 163 -17.10 3.57 12.33
C VAL A 163 -17.17 2.51 13.42
N ARG A 164 -16.98 1.25 13.03
CA ARG A 164 -16.70 0.11 13.91
C ARG A 164 -15.49 -0.62 13.37
N ASP A 165 -14.62 -1.04 14.27
CA ASP A 165 -13.45 -1.83 13.93
C ASP A 165 -13.31 -3.01 14.90
N GLU A 166 -13.17 -4.22 14.36
CA GLU A 166 -12.94 -5.44 15.13
C GLU A 166 -11.47 -5.86 15.12
N THR A 167 -10.64 -5.16 14.37
CA THR A 167 -9.18 -5.29 14.28
C THR A 167 -8.74 -6.75 14.10
N ASP A 168 -8.15 -7.40 15.09
CA ASP A 168 -7.60 -8.76 15.06
C ASP A 168 -8.55 -9.82 15.67
N THR A 169 -9.82 -9.47 15.95
CA THR A 169 -10.78 -10.37 16.59
C THR A 169 -11.72 -11.09 15.64
N ASP A 170 -11.76 -10.71 14.36
CA ASP A 170 -12.64 -11.32 13.35
C ASP A 170 -11.89 -11.82 12.10
N TRP A 171 -12.63 -12.04 11.00
CA TRP A 171 -12.13 -12.63 9.76
C TRP A 171 -11.76 -11.60 8.67
N LYS A 172 -11.97 -10.31 8.93
CA LYS A 172 -11.74 -9.24 7.94
C LYS A 172 -10.25 -9.04 7.66
N GLY A 173 -9.97 -8.33 6.57
CA GLY A 173 -8.61 -7.98 6.18
C GLY A 173 -7.96 -7.03 7.17
N ARG A 174 -6.72 -7.30 7.50
CA ARG A 174 -5.85 -6.42 8.30
C ARG A 174 -4.39 -6.65 7.96
N GLY A 175 -3.55 -5.65 8.20
CA GLY A 175 -2.10 -5.79 8.22
C GLY A 175 -1.59 -6.39 9.53
N LYS A 176 -0.40 -5.97 9.96
CA LYS A 176 0.20 -6.40 11.24
C LYS A 176 -0.40 -5.69 12.47
N GLN A 177 -1.64 -5.26 12.39
CA GLN A 177 -2.36 -4.56 13.45
C GLN A 177 -2.80 -5.52 14.56
N SER A 178 -2.62 -5.12 15.81
CA SER A 178 -3.06 -5.89 16.97
C SER A 178 -3.56 -4.99 18.11
N LEU A 179 -4.63 -5.41 18.78
CA LEU A 179 -5.12 -4.79 20.03
C LEU A 179 -4.15 -5.03 21.21
N THR A 180 -3.22 -5.97 21.05
CA THR A 180 -2.14 -6.28 22.01
C THR A 180 -0.79 -6.27 21.28
N PRO A 181 -0.29 -5.07 20.89
CA PRO A 181 0.91 -4.95 20.07
C PRO A 181 2.16 -5.44 20.80
N GLY A 182 3.16 -5.88 20.03
CA GLY A 182 4.46 -6.30 20.50
C GLY A 182 5.22 -7.17 19.50
N GLY A 183 6.54 -7.09 19.51
CA GLY A 183 7.38 -7.76 18.54
C GLY A 183 7.13 -7.28 17.11
N MET A 184 6.67 -8.18 16.24
CA MET A 184 6.36 -7.86 14.83
C MET A 184 4.89 -7.46 14.59
N PHE A 185 4.09 -7.29 15.64
CA PHE A 185 2.72 -6.79 15.57
C PHE A 185 2.64 -5.42 16.22
N TYR A 186 1.95 -4.50 15.57
CA TYR A 186 1.98 -3.08 15.90
C TYR A 186 0.64 -2.58 16.43
N THR A 187 0.66 -1.39 17.01
CA THR A 187 -0.55 -0.72 17.50
C THR A 187 -1.59 -0.65 16.37
N ALA A 188 -2.78 -1.19 16.68
CA ALA A 188 -3.90 -1.11 15.76
C ALA A 188 -4.37 0.33 15.61
N GLN A 189 -4.82 0.67 14.42
CA GLN A 189 -5.43 1.95 14.09
C GLN A 189 -6.84 1.73 13.56
N SER A 190 -7.71 2.74 13.66
CA SER A 190 -9.11 2.68 13.25
C SER A 190 -9.59 4.00 12.67
N GLY A 191 -10.77 3.99 12.09
CA GLY A 191 -11.43 5.20 11.62
C GLY A 191 -10.89 5.78 10.33
N ILE A 192 -11.07 7.07 10.16
CA ILE A 192 -10.61 7.78 8.96
C ILE A 192 -9.08 7.95 9.07
N TRP A 193 -8.33 7.29 8.16
CA TRP A 193 -6.87 7.36 8.16
C TRP A 193 -6.25 7.80 6.82
N GLN A 194 -7.09 8.06 5.81
CA GLN A 194 -6.70 8.73 4.57
C GLN A 194 -7.64 9.91 4.28
N SER A 195 -7.22 10.79 3.39
CA SER A 195 -7.91 12.05 3.09
C SER A 195 -9.40 11.89 2.79
N VAL A 196 -10.16 12.89 3.20
CA VAL A 196 -11.59 13.08 2.89
C VAL A 196 -11.74 14.33 2.05
N TRP A 197 -12.51 14.24 0.95
CA TRP A 197 -12.76 15.39 0.08
C TRP A 197 -14.12 15.31 -0.61
N MET A 198 -14.57 16.39 -1.21
CA MET A 198 -15.78 16.45 -2.02
C MET A 198 -15.45 16.84 -3.45
N GLU A 199 -16.23 16.34 -4.40
CA GLU A 199 -16.17 16.72 -5.82
C GLU A 199 -17.56 17.00 -6.38
N TRP A 200 -17.71 18.13 -7.09
CA TRP A 200 -18.87 18.38 -7.92
C TRP A 200 -18.66 17.75 -9.29
N VAL A 201 -19.55 16.83 -9.68
CA VAL A 201 -19.53 16.16 -10.98
C VAL A 201 -20.86 16.38 -11.71
N PRO A 202 -20.95 16.27 -13.06
CA PRO A 202 -22.22 16.27 -13.78
C PRO A 202 -23.03 15.00 -13.47
N GLU A 203 -24.28 14.93 -13.97
CA GLU A 203 -25.13 13.74 -13.78
C GLU A 203 -24.50 12.46 -14.32
N THR A 204 -23.84 12.56 -15.49
CA THR A 204 -22.99 11.50 -16.04
C THR A 204 -21.54 11.92 -15.92
N TYR A 205 -20.74 11.12 -15.24
CA TYR A 205 -19.35 11.42 -14.94
C TYR A 205 -18.44 10.20 -15.08
N LEU A 206 -17.14 10.43 -15.21
CA LEU A 206 -16.10 9.42 -15.23
C LEU A 206 -15.91 8.83 -13.82
N GLU A 207 -16.39 7.62 -13.61
CA GLU A 207 -16.28 6.94 -12.32
C GLU A 207 -14.92 6.26 -12.15
N ARG A 208 -14.41 5.67 -13.23
CA ARG A 208 -13.13 4.95 -13.25
C ARG A 208 -12.54 4.96 -14.65
N ILE A 209 -11.21 4.91 -14.71
CA ILE A 209 -10.44 4.73 -15.94
C ILE A 209 -9.49 3.55 -15.80
N VAL A 210 -9.18 2.90 -16.92
CA VAL A 210 -8.15 1.87 -17.04
C VAL A 210 -7.25 2.27 -18.19
N ILE A 211 -5.96 2.44 -17.92
CA ILE A 211 -4.94 2.83 -18.89
C ILE A 211 -3.95 1.68 -19.00
N THR A 212 -3.89 1.02 -20.16
CA THR A 212 -3.04 -0.13 -20.40
C THR A 212 -1.99 0.23 -21.46
N PRO A 213 -0.72 0.43 -21.05
CA PRO A 213 0.37 0.60 -22.01
C PRO A 213 0.62 -0.68 -22.79
N GLU A 214 0.69 -0.58 -24.10
CA GLU A 214 1.04 -1.66 -25.04
C GLU A 214 2.45 -1.37 -25.56
N TYR A 215 3.46 -1.78 -24.80
CA TYR A 215 4.85 -1.41 -25.04
C TYR A 215 5.37 -1.85 -26.41
N ASP A 216 5.04 -3.08 -26.83
CA ASP A 216 5.55 -3.67 -28.08
C ASP A 216 4.90 -3.05 -29.33
N THR A 217 3.70 -2.49 -29.22
CA THR A 217 2.98 -1.83 -30.33
C THR A 217 3.05 -0.31 -30.28
N ALA A 218 3.79 0.24 -29.30
CA ALA A 218 3.91 1.68 -29.08
C ALA A 218 2.54 2.39 -29.01
N SER A 219 1.59 1.77 -28.30
CA SER A 219 0.24 2.29 -28.14
C SER A 219 -0.21 2.26 -26.69
N VAL A 220 -1.30 2.95 -26.38
CA VAL A 220 -1.96 2.91 -25.07
C VAL A 220 -3.46 2.67 -25.28
N LYS A 221 -4.01 1.71 -24.58
CA LYS A 221 -5.46 1.49 -24.49
C LYS A 221 -6.03 2.22 -23.30
N VAL A 222 -7.07 3.00 -23.53
CA VAL A 222 -7.80 3.72 -22.49
C VAL A 222 -9.24 3.25 -22.48
N ARG A 223 -9.68 2.69 -21.34
CA ARG A 223 -11.07 2.32 -21.12
C ARG A 223 -11.65 3.20 -20.04
N VAL A 224 -12.85 3.74 -20.27
CA VAL A 224 -13.58 4.59 -19.35
C VAL A 224 -14.84 3.90 -18.83
N PHE A 225 -15.16 4.15 -17.58
CA PHE A 225 -16.40 3.70 -16.94
C PHE A 225 -17.16 4.93 -16.49
N LEU A 226 -18.38 5.08 -16.98
CA LEU A 226 -19.24 6.19 -16.65
C LEU A 226 -20.27 5.77 -15.59
N ASN A 227 -20.56 6.67 -14.67
CA ASN A 227 -21.70 6.57 -13.76
C ASN A 227 -22.76 7.59 -14.22
N GLY A 228 -23.99 7.12 -14.41
CA GLY A 228 -25.10 7.91 -14.96
C GLY A 228 -25.56 7.38 -16.33
N PRO A 229 -26.56 8.02 -16.95
CA PRO A 229 -27.04 7.64 -18.26
C PRO A 229 -25.98 7.93 -19.34
N ASP A 230 -25.40 6.88 -19.93
CA ASP A 230 -24.53 7.03 -21.11
C ASP A 230 -25.42 7.24 -22.36
N ALA A 231 -25.78 8.48 -22.62
CA ALA A 231 -26.61 8.86 -23.78
C ALA A 231 -25.78 8.90 -25.10
N GLY A 232 -24.77 8.03 -25.25
CA GLY A 232 -23.90 8.05 -26.42
C GLY A 232 -22.93 9.24 -26.40
N LEU A 233 -22.48 9.64 -25.23
CA LEU A 233 -21.54 10.74 -25.04
C LEU A 233 -20.25 10.48 -25.82
N THR A 234 -19.79 11.50 -26.56
CA THR A 234 -18.47 11.49 -27.15
C THR A 234 -17.43 11.65 -26.03
N LYS A 235 -16.45 10.74 -26.02
CA LYS A 235 -15.27 10.81 -25.17
C LYS A 235 -14.13 11.36 -25.99
N LYS A 236 -13.42 12.35 -25.45
CA LYS A 236 -12.21 12.89 -26.05
C LYS A 236 -11.03 12.58 -25.14
N ILE A 237 -10.06 11.83 -25.66
CA ILE A 237 -8.85 11.41 -24.96
C ILE A 237 -7.68 12.13 -25.64
N THR A 238 -6.91 12.88 -24.85
CA THR A 238 -5.72 13.62 -25.32
C THR A 238 -4.50 13.14 -24.55
N VAL A 239 -3.49 12.69 -25.28
CA VAL A 239 -2.19 12.28 -24.70
C VAL A 239 -1.15 13.36 -25.01
N ARG A 240 -0.36 13.70 -23.99
CA ARG A 240 0.72 14.70 -24.03
C ARG A 240 2.06 14.08 -23.64
N GLU A 241 3.16 14.71 -24.07
CA GLU A 241 4.54 14.28 -23.74
C GLU A 241 4.83 14.25 -22.23
N SER A 242 4.12 15.04 -21.43
CA SER A 242 4.22 15.05 -19.97
C SER A 242 2.91 15.54 -19.35
N GLU A 243 2.85 15.58 -18.03
CA GLU A 243 1.70 16.07 -17.26
C GLU A 243 1.57 17.61 -17.28
N ALA A 244 2.58 18.33 -17.77
CA ALA A 244 2.51 19.79 -17.84
C ALA A 244 1.33 20.21 -18.75
N PRO A 245 0.52 21.22 -18.33
CA PRO A 245 -0.67 21.63 -19.08
C PRO A 245 -0.37 22.11 -20.50
N ASP A 246 0.81 22.67 -20.73
CA ASP A 246 1.33 23.19 -22.00
C ASP A 246 2.21 22.16 -22.75
N ALA A 247 2.36 20.93 -22.23
CA ALA A 247 3.12 19.90 -22.90
C ALA A 247 2.54 19.58 -24.29
N LYS A 248 3.43 19.27 -25.22
CA LYS A 248 3.07 18.94 -26.59
C LYS A 248 2.08 17.79 -26.64
N VAL A 249 1.01 17.97 -27.40
CA VAL A 249 0.04 16.93 -27.68
C VAL A 249 0.64 15.93 -28.66
N ILE A 250 0.65 14.65 -28.29
CA ILE A 250 1.12 13.54 -29.12
C ILE A 250 -0.02 13.05 -30.02
N CYS A 251 -1.17 12.74 -29.40
CA CYS A 251 -2.34 12.26 -30.12
C CYS A 251 -3.65 12.63 -29.42
N VAL A 252 -4.72 12.66 -30.20
CA VAL A 252 -6.09 12.88 -29.74
C VAL A 252 -6.99 11.83 -30.36
N ARG A 253 -7.88 11.26 -29.55
CA ARG A 253 -8.92 10.35 -30.02
C ARG A 253 -10.29 10.79 -29.53
N GLU A 254 -11.22 11.00 -30.46
CA GLU A 254 -12.64 11.15 -30.15
C GLU A 254 -13.38 9.86 -30.50
N THR A 255 -14.22 9.39 -29.60
CA THR A 255 -14.98 8.13 -29.77
C THR A 255 -16.27 8.14 -28.95
N ARG A 256 -17.25 7.38 -29.38
CA ARG A 256 -18.44 7.05 -28.58
C ARG A 256 -18.28 5.76 -27.81
N GLU A 257 -17.31 4.94 -28.19
CA GLU A 257 -16.99 3.70 -27.48
C GLU A 257 -16.36 4.00 -26.12
N ASN A 258 -16.50 3.04 -25.20
CA ASN A 258 -15.91 3.14 -23.87
C ASN A 258 -14.44 2.71 -23.81
N GLU A 259 -13.88 2.29 -24.92
CA GLU A 259 -12.47 1.92 -25.08
C GLU A 259 -11.90 2.53 -26.36
N ALA A 260 -10.68 3.03 -26.27
CA ALA A 260 -9.93 3.55 -27.39
C ALA A 260 -8.46 3.16 -27.30
N GLU A 261 -7.87 2.87 -28.44
CA GLU A 261 -6.42 2.70 -28.61
C GLU A 261 -5.83 3.94 -29.27
N LEU A 262 -4.73 4.45 -28.69
CA LEU A 262 -4.00 5.62 -29.18
C LEU A 262 -2.57 5.20 -29.50
N ILE A 263 -2.14 5.47 -30.73
CA ILE A 263 -0.78 5.17 -31.20
C ILE A 263 0.14 6.32 -30.81
N LEU A 264 1.24 6.03 -30.13
CA LEU A 264 2.22 7.03 -29.68
C LEU A 264 3.35 7.21 -30.70
N GLY A 265 3.65 6.17 -31.49
CA GLY A 265 4.81 6.15 -32.37
C GLY A 265 6.12 5.99 -31.57
N ASN A 266 7.02 6.97 -31.67
CA ASN A 266 8.20 6.98 -30.82
C ASN A 266 7.83 7.37 -29.38
N PHE A 267 8.31 6.60 -28.42
CA PHE A 267 8.02 6.85 -27.00
C PHE A 267 9.26 6.64 -26.13
N ALA A 268 9.26 7.31 -24.96
CA ALA A 268 10.20 7.05 -23.88
C ALA A 268 9.59 6.00 -22.93
N GLY A 269 10.35 4.92 -22.65
CA GLY A 269 9.94 3.91 -21.68
C GLY A 269 10.12 4.39 -20.25
N TRP A 270 9.20 4.02 -19.37
CA TRP A 270 9.33 4.24 -17.94
C TRP A 270 10.22 3.15 -17.31
N SER A 271 11.16 3.55 -16.48
CA SER A 271 11.93 2.68 -15.58
C SER A 271 12.32 3.45 -14.31
N PRO A 272 12.84 2.79 -13.26
CA PRO A 272 13.36 3.49 -12.09
C PRO A 272 14.43 4.52 -12.38
N GLU A 273 15.27 4.31 -13.41
CA GLU A 273 16.32 5.23 -13.84
C GLU A 273 15.78 6.38 -14.70
N HIS A 274 14.72 6.11 -15.46
CA HIS A 274 14.08 7.04 -16.40
C HIS A 274 12.56 7.05 -16.19
N PRO A 275 12.04 7.68 -15.12
CA PRO A 275 10.62 7.62 -14.77
C PRO A 275 9.77 8.57 -15.62
N HIS A 276 9.79 8.38 -16.93
CA HIS A 276 9.03 9.23 -17.86
C HIS A 276 7.54 8.93 -17.80
N LEU A 277 6.74 9.98 -17.57
CA LEU A 277 5.28 9.91 -17.48
C LEU A 277 4.63 10.79 -18.53
N TYR A 278 3.68 10.21 -19.27
CA TYR A 278 2.83 10.90 -20.23
C TYR A 278 1.59 11.43 -19.54
N GLY A 279 1.21 12.68 -19.84
CA GLY A 279 -0.06 13.23 -19.39
C GLY A 279 -1.22 12.74 -20.27
N VAL A 280 -2.36 12.48 -19.65
CA VAL A 280 -3.60 12.16 -20.36
C VAL A 280 -4.77 12.91 -19.78
N SER A 281 -5.52 13.63 -20.63
CA SER A 281 -6.82 14.19 -20.25
C SER A 281 -7.96 13.46 -20.94
N ILE A 282 -9.04 13.23 -20.19
CA ILE A 282 -10.24 12.54 -20.67
C ILE A 282 -11.44 13.45 -20.40
N GLU A 283 -12.16 13.78 -21.46
CA GLU A 283 -13.40 14.55 -21.42
C GLU A 283 -14.57 13.63 -21.80
N ALA A 284 -15.65 13.65 -21.05
CA ALA A 284 -16.89 12.94 -21.35
C ALA A 284 -18.08 13.84 -21.01
N GLY A 285 -18.70 14.42 -22.06
CA GLY A 285 -19.68 15.47 -21.87
C GLY A 285 -19.13 16.68 -21.13
N GLU A 286 -19.68 16.99 -19.94
CA GLU A 286 -19.22 18.09 -19.09
C GLU A 286 -18.16 17.66 -18.04
N ASP A 287 -17.85 16.36 -17.91
CA ASP A 287 -16.83 15.89 -16.96
C ASP A 287 -15.46 15.84 -17.64
N ARG A 288 -14.46 16.24 -16.89
CA ARG A 288 -13.05 16.20 -17.31
C ARG A 288 -12.17 15.75 -16.16
N ILE A 289 -11.26 14.87 -16.47
CA ILE A 289 -10.20 14.43 -15.57
C ILE A 289 -8.84 14.58 -16.24
N GLU A 290 -7.82 14.81 -15.40
CA GLU A 290 -6.41 14.69 -15.75
C GLU A 290 -5.83 13.45 -15.08
N SER A 291 -4.96 12.76 -15.80
CA SER A 291 -4.28 11.55 -15.37
C SER A 291 -2.90 11.46 -16.03
N TYR A 292 -2.18 10.37 -15.76
CA TYR A 292 -0.89 10.07 -16.36
C TYR A 292 -0.67 8.56 -16.50
N PHE A 293 0.32 8.16 -17.29
CA PHE A 293 0.79 6.79 -17.41
C PHE A 293 2.27 6.71 -17.81
N GLY A 294 2.90 5.59 -17.50
CA GLY A 294 4.24 5.26 -17.98
C GLY A 294 4.20 4.15 -19.03
N MET A 295 4.93 4.31 -20.11
CA MET A 295 5.11 3.23 -21.09
C MET A 295 6.10 2.22 -20.55
N ARG A 296 5.60 1.07 -20.10
CA ARG A 296 6.42 0.02 -19.50
C ARG A 296 5.82 -1.36 -19.74
N LYS A 297 6.68 -2.39 -19.66
CA LYS A 297 6.28 -3.80 -19.77
C LYS A 297 7.04 -4.62 -18.73
N PHE A 298 6.31 -5.32 -17.89
CA PHE A 298 6.88 -6.33 -17.02
C PHE A 298 6.81 -7.71 -17.69
N GLY A 299 7.69 -8.61 -17.31
CA GLY A 299 7.70 -9.96 -17.88
C GLY A 299 8.64 -10.90 -17.14
N ILE A 300 8.63 -12.14 -17.56
CA ILE A 300 9.57 -13.18 -17.15
C ILE A 300 10.18 -13.77 -18.41
N GLY A 301 11.47 -14.00 -18.38
CA GLY A 301 12.19 -14.60 -19.49
C GLY A 301 13.54 -15.15 -19.06
N LYS A 302 14.20 -15.87 -19.97
CA LYS A 302 15.54 -16.40 -19.73
C LYS A 302 16.59 -15.42 -20.23
N ASP A 303 17.64 -15.24 -19.43
CA ASP A 303 18.84 -14.52 -19.86
C ASP A 303 19.68 -15.38 -20.82
N GLU A 304 20.81 -14.84 -21.29
CA GLU A 304 21.74 -15.51 -22.21
C GLU A 304 22.33 -16.81 -21.63
N LYS A 305 22.33 -16.97 -20.29
CA LYS A 305 22.78 -18.17 -19.59
C LYS A 305 21.64 -19.19 -19.40
N GLY A 306 20.42 -18.90 -19.89
CA GLY A 306 19.24 -19.74 -19.73
C GLY A 306 18.60 -19.67 -18.34
N ILE A 307 18.98 -18.69 -17.53
CA ILE A 307 18.45 -18.47 -16.16
C ILE A 307 17.19 -17.61 -16.26
N THR A 308 16.15 -18.01 -15.52
CA THR A 308 14.88 -17.25 -15.47
C THR A 308 15.07 -15.96 -14.67
N ARG A 309 14.69 -14.83 -15.29
CA ARG A 309 14.81 -13.46 -14.75
C ARG A 309 13.47 -12.73 -14.77
N LEU A 310 13.34 -11.76 -13.90
CA LEU A 310 12.35 -10.68 -14.07
C LEU A 310 12.80 -9.76 -15.18
N LEU A 311 11.87 -9.32 -16.01
CA LEU A 311 12.13 -8.41 -17.12
C LEU A 311 11.41 -7.08 -16.91
N LEU A 312 12.09 -6.00 -17.24
CA LEU A 312 11.51 -4.68 -17.42
C LEU A 312 11.80 -4.23 -18.86
N ASN A 313 10.74 -3.86 -19.59
CA ASN A 313 10.84 -3.41 -20.99
C ASN A 313 11.60 -4.41 -21.89
N GLY A 314 11.39 -5.71 -21.64
CA GLY A 314 11.98 -6.82 -22.39
C GLY A 314 13.43 -7.19 -22.01
N LYS A 315 14.04 -6.50 -21.05
CA LYS A 315 15.43 -6.76 -20.61
C LYS A 315 15.44 -7.35 -19.18
N PRO A 316 16.37 -8.26 -18.86
CA PRO A 316 16.60 -8.71 -17.49
C PRO A 316 16.82 -7.53 -16.55
N TYR A 317 16.06 -7.49 -15.44
CA TYR A 317 16.11 -6.40 -14.48
C TYR A 317 16.07 -6.96 -13.06
N PHE A 318 17.17 -6.80 -12.33
CA PHE A 318 17.25 -7.23 -10.93
C PHE A 318 16.47 -6.26 -10.04
N GLN A 319 15.50 -6.77 -9.29
CA GLN A 319 14.71 -5.96 -8.37
C GLN A 319 15.32 -6.04 -6.96
N ASN A 320 16.11 -5.01 -6.61
CA ASN A 320 16.74 -4.84 -5.30
C ASN A 320 15.83 -4.05 -4.39
N GLY A 321 15.14 -4.72 -3.49
CA GLY A 321 14.06 -4.14 -2.72
C GLY A 321 14.29 -4.03 -1.23
N VAL A 322 13.45 -3.23 -0.61
CA VAL A 322 13.33 -3.09 0.84
C VAL A 322 11.87 -3.21 1.26
N LEU A 323 11.62 -3.89 2.39
CA LEU A 323 10.29 -4.03 2.97
C LEU A 323 9.88 -2.73 3.66
N ASP A 324 8.67 -2.27 3.43
CA ASP A 324 8.11 -1.08 4.08
C ASP A 324 6.74 -1.37 4.70
N GLN A 325 6.66 -1.22 6.01
CA GLN A 325 5.42 -1.38 6.78
C GLN A 325 4.52 -0.16 6.69
N GLY A 326 5.05 1.02 6.37
CA GLY A 326 4.31 2.27 6.28
C GLY A 326 3.76 2.78 7.60
N TYR A 327 4.51 2.63 8.71
CA TYR A 327 4.15 3.14 10.03
C TYR A 327 5.01 4.35 10.43
N TRP A 328 4.39 5.22 11.22
CA TRP A 328 4.98 6.48 11.71
C TRP A 328 4.76 6.61 13.22
N PRO A 329 5.73 7.10 13.99
CA PRO A 329 5.63 7.09 15.45
C PRO A 329 4.51 7.98 15.98
N GLU A 330 4.25 9.15 15.37
CA GLU A 330 3.23 10.10 15.80
C GLU A 330 1.85 9.87 15.17
N SER A 331 1.76 9.07 14.09
CA SER A 331 0.55 9.02 13.26
C SER A 331 0.16 7.63 12.74
N LEU A 332 0.88 6.58 13.13
CA LEU A 332 0.64 5.17 12.76
C LEU A 332 0.62 4.97 11.24
N TYR A 333 -0.50 4.53 10.65
CA TYR A 333 -0.60 4.28 9.20
C TYR A 333 -0.62 5.55 8.34
N THR A 334 -1.09 6.66 8.87
CA THR A 334 -1.14 7.91 8.12
C THR A 334 0.24 8.56 8.15
N PRO A 335 0.92 8.80 7.03
CA PRO A 335 2.14 9.60 7.03
C PRO A 335 1.89 10.98 7.68
N PRO A 336 2.83 11.57 8.40
CA PRO A 336 2.62 12.88 9.03
C PRO A 336 2.46 14.01 8.01
N SER A 337 3.00 13.86 6.81
CA SER A 337 2.82 14.79 5.68
C SER A 337 3.14 14.11 4.33
N ASP A 338 2.91 14.81 3.22
CA ASP A 338 3.26 14.35 1.89
C ASP A 338 4.78 14.23 1.72
N GLU A 339 5.56 15.16 2.28
CA GLU A 339 7.02 15.15 2.27
C GLU A 339 7.62 13.94 2.99
N ALA A 340 6.94 13.44 4.02
CA ALA A 340 7.37 12.25 4.75
C ALA A 340 7.39 11.02 3.83
N MET A 341 6.37 10.85 2.99
CA MET A 341 6.33 9.77 1.99
C MET A 341 7.48 9.88 0.98
N VAL A 342 7.69 11.08 0.48
CA VAL A 342 8.80 11.38 -0.47
C VAL A 342 10.15 11.11 0.16
N TYR A 343 10.34 11.43 1.44
CA TYR A 343 11.58 11.18 2.17
C TYR A 343 11.93 9.68 2.24
N ASP A 344 10.97 8.82 2.63
CA ASP A 344 11.20 7.37 2.73
C ASP A 344 11.53 6.78 1.36
N ILE A 345 10.78 7.13 0.31
CA ILE A 345 11.00 6.65 -1.07
C ILE A 345 12.39 7.10 -1.60
N LYS A 346 12.73 8.39 -1.45
CA LYS A 346 14.02 8.92 -1.87
C LYS A 346 15.17 8.34 -1.06
N THR A 347 14.96 8.06 0.22
CA THR A 347 15.98 7.43 1.06
C THR A 347 16.22 5.99 0.63
N ALA A 348 15.17 5.20 0.37
CA ALA A 348 15.32 3.86 -0.19
C ALA A 348 16.11 3.90 -1.51
N LYS A 349 15.78 4.82 -2.42
CA LYS A 349 16.50 4.98 -3.69
C LYS A 349 17.97 5.36 -3.49
N ARG A 350 18.28 6.29 -2.59
CA ARG A 350 19.66 6.67 -2.23
C ARG A 350 20.49 5.52 -1.65
N LEU A 351 19.85 4.61 -0.94
CA LEU A 351 20.48 3.40 -0.41
C LEU A 351 20.71 2.32 -1.47
N GLY A 352 20.40 2.58 -2.74
CA GLY A 352 20.59 1.66 -3.86
C GLY A 352 19.44 0.68 -4.08
N PHE A 353 18.30 0.87 -3.44
CA PHE A 353 17.09 0.10 -3.73
C PHE A 353 16.36 0.71 -4.94
N ASN A 354 15.88 -0.15 -5.82
CA ASN A 354 15.04 0.23 -6.97
C ASN A 354 13.59 -0.26 -6.83
N MET A 355 13.27 -0.91 -5.70
CA MET A 355 11.96 -1.46 -5.41
C MET A 355 11.63 -1.33 -3.92
N ILE A 356 10.36 -1.08 -3.60
CA ILE A 356 9.79 -1.18 -2.26
C ILE A 356 8.71 -2.26 -2.26
N ARG A 357 8.79 -3.22 -1.34
CA ARG A 357 7.68 -4.12 -1.06
C ARG A 357 6.79 -3.48 0.01
N LYS A 358 5.61 -3.00 -0.40
CA LYS A 358 4.61 -2.45 0.52
C LYS A 358 3.90 -3.60 1.22
N HIS A 359 4.21 -3.75 2.51
CA HIS A 359 3.86 -4.92 3.28
C HIS A 359 2.48 -4.81 3.94
N LEU A 360 1.55 -5.66 3.49
CA LEU A 360 0.20 -5.83 4.06
C LEU A 360 -0.58 -4.51 4.27
N LYS A 361 -0.35 -3.53 3.39
CA LYS A 361 -0.96 -2.20 3.44
C LYS A 361 -1.20 -1.69 2.02
N VAL A 362 -2.38 -1.12 1.77
CA VAL A 362 -2.63 -0.29 0.59
C VAL A 362 -2.48 1.16 1.00
N GLU A 363 -1.50 1.83 0.42
CA GLU A 363 -1.21 3.24 0.71
C GLU A 363 -2.21 4.19 0.05
N CYS A 364 -2.18 5.47 0.45
CA CYS A 364 -2.89 6.50 -0.28
C CYS A 364 -2.37 6.64 -1.71
N ALA A 365 -3.23 7.06 -2.65
CA ALA A 365 -2.88 7.14 -4.06
C ALA A 365 -1.66 8.05 -4.35
N ARG A 366 -1.41 9.06 -3.51
CA ARG A 366 -0.25 9.95 -3.62
C ARG A 366 1.08 9.21 -3.40
N TRP A 367 1.13 8.23 -2.51
CA TRP A 367 2.34 7.44 -2.29
C TRP A 367 2.78 6.69 -3.57
N TYR A 368 1.84 6.05 -4.28
CA TYR A 368 2.13 5.41 -5.57
C TYR A 368 2.52 6.43 -6.62
N SER A 369 1.85 7.56 -6.67
CA SER A 369 2.22 8.66 -7.56
C SER A 369 3.66 9.13 -7.31
N HIS A 370 4.09 9.24 -6.05
CA HIS A 370 5.49 9.55 -5.75
C HIS A 370 6.45 8.45 -6.22
N CYS A 371 6.09 7.17 -6.07
CA CYS A 371 6.88 6.07 -6.63
C CYS A 371 6.98 6.16 -8.15
N ASP A 372 5.88 6.49 -8.84
CA ASP A 372 5.83 6.67 -10.29
C ASP A 372 6.77 7.76 -10.79
N HIS A 373 6.78 8.93 -10.11
CA HIS A 373 7.58 10.10 -10.48
C HIS A 373 9.06 9.99 -10.05
N ILE A 374 9.33 9.39 -8.91
CA ILE A 374 10.70 9.21 -8.40
C ILE A 374 11.40 8.04 -9.13
N GLY A 375 10.61 7.13 -9.69
CA GLY A 375 11.13 5.90 -10.29
C GLY A 375 11.47 4.87 -9.20
N MET A 376 10.46 4.27 -8.59
CA MET A 376 10.60 3.22 -7.59
C MET A 376 9.59 2.12 -7.90
N LEU A 377 10.06 0.90 -8.18
CA LEU A 377 9.15 -0.24 -8.35
C LEU A 377 8.44 -0.57 -7.05
N VAL A 378 7.25 -1.13 -7.16
CA VAL A 378 6.46 -1.55 -6.01
C VAL A 378 6.04 -3.01 -6.16
N TRP A 379 6.36 -3.82 -5.16
CA TRP A 379 5.67 -5.08 -4.89
C TRP A 379 4.54 -4.79 -3.92
N GLN A 380 3.32 -5.07 -4.34
CA GLN A 380 2.14 -4.78 -3.55
C GLN A 380 1.59 -6.04 -2.90
N ASP A 381 1.63 -6.10 -1.57
CA ASP A 381 0.98 -7.17 -0.84
C ASP A 381 -0.54 -6.96 -0.82
N MET A 382 -1.29 -8.04 -1.01
CA MET A 382 -2.71 -8.05 -0.68
C MET A 382 -2.91 -8.06 0.83
N ILE A 383 -3.99 -7.45 1.28
CA ILE A 383 -4.31 -7.41 2.71
C ILE A 383 -4.70 -8.82 3.17
N ASN A 384 -3.94 -9.38 4.08
CA ASN A 384 -4.21 -10.73 4.56
C ASN A 384 -5.38 -10.74 5.57
N GLY A 385 -5.15 -10.92 6.83
CA GLY A 385 -6.21 -11.09 7.82
C GLY A 385 -6.62 -12.55 8.00
N GLY A 386 -7.89 -12.78 8.32
CA GLY A 386 -8.41 -14.08 8.72
C GLY A 386 -8.57 -14.17 10.23
N GLY A 387 -9.05 -15.29 10.75
CA GLY A 387 -9.23 -15.50 12.19
C GLY A 387 -7.92 -15.54 12.99
N ARG A 388 -7.97 -15.93 14.25
CA ARG A 388 -6.75 -16.11 15.06
C ARG A 388 -5.83 -17.14 14.44
N SER A 389 -4.58 -16.77 14.18
CA SER A 389 -3.60 -17.65 13.57
C SER A 389 -3.04 -18.67 14.58
N ILE A 390 -2.75 -19.88 14.08
CA ILE A 390 -1.96 -20.87 14.83
C ILE A 390 -0.48 -20.51 14.60
N GLN A 391 0.02 -19.54 15.34
CA GLN A 391 1.39 -19.01 15.18
C GLN A 391 2.46 -20.10 15.18
N THR A 392 2.34 -21.10 16.07
CA THR A 392 3.26 -22.22 16.13
C THR A 392 3.38 -22.95 14.79
N PHE A 393 2.25 -23.15 14.09
CA PHE A 393 2.24 -23.79 12.79
C PHE A 393 2.74 -22.84 11.68
N LEU A 394 2.19 -21.65 11.61
CA LEU A 394 2.45 -20.74 10.49
C LEU A 394 3.86 -20.14 10.52
N LEU A 395 4.37 -19.78 11.70
CA LEU A 395 5.62 -19.03 11.84
C LEU A 395 6.79 -19.92 12.27
N TYR A 396 6.58 -20.85 13.19
CA TYR A 396 7.69 -21.60 13.79
C TYR A 396 8.06 -22.84 13.00
N LEU A 397 7.10 -23.58 12.48
CA LEU A 397 7.37 -24.76 11.67
C LEU A 397 8.25 -24.43 10.45
N PRO A 398 7.98 -23.38 9.65
CA PRO A 398 8.82 -23.04 8.52
C PRO A 398 10.24 -22.62 8.89
N THR A 399 10.39 -21.93 10.02
CA THR A 399 11.71 -21.51 10.53
C THR A 399 12.60 -22.70 10.88
N VAL A 400 12.02 -23.77 11.44
CA VAL A 400 12.74 -24.97 11.86
C VAL A 400 12.83 -26.01 10.74
N LEU A 401 11.73 -26.26 10.02
CA LEU A 401 11.58 -27.30 8.99
C LEU A 401 11.00 -26.74 7.68
N PRO A 402 11.69 -25.83 6.98
CA PRO A 402 11.14 -25.15 5.80
C PRO A 402 10.81 -26.09 4.63
N PHE A 403 11.49 -27.24 4.54
CA PHE A 403 11.23 -28.23 3.49
C PHE A 403 9.89 -28.97 3.66
N VAL A 404 9.30 -28.92 4.85
CA VAL A 404 8.01 -29.59 5.13
C VAL A 404 6.83 -28.68 4.72
N THR A 405 7.05 -27.37 4.59
CA THR A 405 5.96 -26.42 4.36
C THR A 405 5.28 -26.56 3.00
N THR A 406 5.99 -27.06 1.98
CA THR A 406 5.43 -27.31 0.64
C THR A 406 4.48 -28.50 0.59
N GLU A 407 4.50 -29.37 1.60
CA GLU A 407 3.60 -30.53 1.71
C GLU A 407 2.19 -30.14 2.24
N PHE A 408 2.06 -28.96 2.84
CA PHE A 408 0.78 -28.51 3.37
C PHE A 408 -0.04 -27.80 2.30
N ARG A 409 -1.22 -28.36 2.01
CA ARG A 409 -2.18 -27.74 1.09
C ARG A 409 -2.98 -26.66 1.80
N ASP A 410 -3.10 -25.52 1.17
CA ASP A 410 -3.75 -24.33 1.74
C ASP A 410 -5.28 -24.34 1.67
N ASN A 411 -5.87 -25.41 1.15
CA ASN A 411 -7.31 -25.71 1.29
C ASN A 411 -7.66 -26.33 2.68
N CYS A 412 -6.65 -26.59 3.52
CA CYS A 412 -6.87 -26.91 4.93
C CYS A 412 -7.11 -25.62 5.73
N TYR A 413 -8.24 -24.95 5.50
CA TYR A 413 -8.57 -23.63 6.01
C TYR A 413 -8.35 -23.40 7.52
N PRO A 414 -8.59 -24.39 8.43
CA PRO A 414 -8.32 -24.19 9.85
C PRO A 414 -6.85 -23.89 10.16
N LEU A 415 -5.90 -24.53 9.46
CA LEU A 415 -4.47 -24.33 9.66
C LEU A 415 -4.02 -22.93 9.26
N PHE A 416 -4.66 -22.35 8.26
CA PHE A 416 -4.33 -21.05 7.70
C PHE A 416 -5.29 -19.92 8.17
N SER A 417 -6.08 -20.16 9.22
CA SER A 417 -7.01 -19.16 9.80
C SER A 417 -8.07 -18.65 8.83
N ARG A 418 -8.53 -19.49 7.88
CA ARG A 418 -9.51 -19.16 6.83
C ARG A 418 -10.76 -20.00 6.84
N THR A 419 -11.21 -20.46 7.99
CA THR A 419 -12.44 -21.26 8.13
C THR A 419 -13.70 -20.54 7.65
N SER A 420 -13.80 -19.22 7.82
CA SER A 420 -14.93 -18.40 7.40
C SER A 420 -15.07 -18.38 5.87
N LYS A 421 -16.15 -18.93 5.33
CA LYS A 421 -16.48 -18.80 3.91
C LYS A 421 -16.73 -17.34 3.53
N THR A 422 -17.44 -16.59 4.35
CA THR A 422 -17.67 -15.15 4.18
C THR A 422 -16.32 -14.40 4.13
N GLY A 423 -15.37 -14.76 5.00
CA GLY A 423 -14.04 -14.15 5.01
C GLY A 423 -13.24 -14.46 3.73
N ARG A 424 -13.36 -15.67 3.14
CA ARG A 424 -12.73 -15.99 1.86
C ARG A 424 -13.32 -15.19 0.70
N GLU A 425 -14.65 -15.11 0.61
CA GLU A 425 -15.31 -14.33 -0.44
C GLU A 425 -15.04 -12.82 -0.29
N TRP A 426 -14.97 -12.36 0.96
CA TRP A 426 -14.55 -10.99 1.27
C TRP A 426 -13.13 -10.70 0.76
N TRP A 427 -12.15 -11.55 1.08
CA TRP A 427 -10.78 -11.39 0.62
C TRP A 427 -10.69 -11.36 -0.92
N LYS A 428 -11.43 -12.24 -1.61
CA LYS A 428 -11.52 -12.26 -3.09
C LYS A 428 -12.02 -10.92 -3.64
N ARG A 429 -13.02 -10.34 -2.99
CA ARG A 429 -13.56 -9.03 -3.38
C ARG A 429 -12.51 -7.93 -3.15
N GLU A 430 -11.96 -7.85 -1.97
CA GLU A 430 -10.97 -6.84 -1.59
C GLU A 430 -9.72 -6.92 -2.49
N CYS A 431 -9.27 -8.13 -2.81
CA CYS A 431 -8.17 -8.36 -3.75
C CYS A 431 -8.48 -7.81 -5.15
N ARG A 432 -9.68 -8.06 -5.70
CA ARG A 432 -10.09 -7.51 -7.00
C ARG A 432 -10.14 -5.98 -6.97
N GLU A 433 -10.72 -5.42 -5.93
CA GLU A 433 -10.84 -3.97 -5.75
C GLU A 433 -9.45 -3.32 -5.59
N THR A 434 -8.50 -3.96 -4.90
CA THR A 434 -7.10 -3.50 -4.81
C THR A 434 -6.44 -3.46 -6.19
N VAL A 435 -6.56 -4.53 -6.98
CA VAL A 435 -6.03 -4.55 -8.36
C VAL A 435 -6.66 -3.43 -9.19
N HIS A 436 -7.98 -3.25 -9.10
CA HIS A 436 -8.66 -2.18 -9.84
C HIS A 436 -8.22 -0.77 -9.40
N GLN A 437 -8.01 -0.56 -8.11
CA GLN A 437 -7.60 0.74 -7.58
C GLN A 437 -6.18 1.13 -8.02
N LEU A 438 -5.28 0.15 -8.08
CA LEU A 438 -3.86 0.37 -8.38
C LEU A 438 -3.47 0.05 -9.82
N TYR A 439 -4.43 -0.34 -10.68
CA TYR A 439 -4.18 -0.76 -12.06
C TYR A 439 -3.36 0.25 -12.86
N ASN A 440 -3.64 1.52 -12.70
CA ASN A 440 -3.01 2.59 -13.48
C ASN A 440 -1.64 3.02 -12.92
N ALA A 441 -1.17 2.50 -11.77
CA ALA A 441 0.11 2.88 -11.19
C ALA A 441 1.28 2.23 -11.96
N PRO A 442 2.10 2.98 -12.73
CA PRO A 442 3.24 2.44 -13.46
C PRO A 442 4.24 1.70 -12.60
N CYS A 443 4.43 2.14 -11.35
CA CYS A 443 5.41 1.58 -10.42
C CYS A 443 5.08 0.18 -9.91
N VAL A 444 3.80 -0.22 -9.84
CA VAL A 444 3.42 -1.55 -9.36
C VAL A 444 3.90 -2.58 -10.38
N SER A 445 4.79 -3.47 -9.97
CA SER A 445 5.43 -4.47 -10.83
C SER A 445 5.00 -5.90 -10.50
N LEU A 446 4.53 -6.15 -9.28
CA LEU A 446 4.21 -7.48 -8.81
C LEU A 446 3.14 -7.45 -7.71
N TRP A 447 2.21 -8.41 -7.78
CA TRP A 447 1.22 -8.68 -6.75
C TRP A 447 1.70 -9.81 -5.83
N VAL A 448 1.75 -9.57 -4.52
CA VAL A 448 2.01 -10.59 -3.49
C VAL A 448 0.69 -10.98 -2.86
N LEU A 449 0.20 -12.21 -3.10
CA LEU A 449 -1.14 -12.59 -2.67
C LEU A 449 -1.20 -12.95 -1.19
N PHE A 450 -0.26 -13.76 -0.72
CA PHE A 450 -0.20 -14.20 0.67
C PHE A 450 1.22 -14.09 1.22
N ASN A 451 1.33 -13.73 2.50
CA ASN A 451 2.58 -13.67 3.22
C ASN A 451 2.61 -14.73 4.31
N GLU A 452 3.67 -15.56 4.34
CA GLU A 452 3.99 -16.52 5.41
C GLU A 452 2.83 -17.46 5.82
N GLY A 453 1.94 -17.73 4.88
CA GLY A 453 0.75 -18.55 5.12
C GLY A 453 -0.35 -17.87 5.91
N TRP A 454 -0.21 -16.58 6.28
CA TRP A 454 -1.23 -15.86 7.04
C TRP A 454 -2.51 -15.69 6.25
N GLY A 455 -3.54 -16.41 6.67
CA GLY A 455 -4.82 -16.38 5.98
C GLY A 455 -4.72 -16.86 4.53
N GLN A 456 -3.70 -17.62 4.16
CA GLN A 456 -3.56 -18.22 2.85
C GLN A 456 -4.66 -19.24 2.59
N PHE A 457 -5.18 -19.29 1.38
CA PHE A 457 -6.15 -20.28 0.93
C PHE A 457 -6.21 -20.34 -0.59
N ASP A 458 -6.37 -21.54 -1.13
CA ASP A 458 -6.60 -21.80 -2.55
C ASP A 458 -5.70 -20.95 -3.47
N ALA A 459 -4.41 -20.77 -3.13
CA ALA A 459 -3.52 -19.79 -3.75
C ALA A 459 -3.37 -19.96 -5.27
N ARG A 460 -3.52 -21.20 -5.80
CA ARG A 460 -3.57 -21.46 -7.25
C ARG A 460 -4.78 -20.78 -7.89
N GLU A 461 -5.97 -20.96 -7.32
CA GLU A 461 -7.21 -20.35 -7.82
C GLU A 461 -7.13 -18.81 -7.70
N MET A 462 -6.56 -18.31 -6.58
CA MET A 462 -6.39 -16.88 -6.40
C MET A 462 -5.41 -16.27 -7.40
N THR A 463 -4.35 -17.00 -7.76
CA THR A 463 -3.42 -16.61 -8.82
C THR A 463 -4.16 -16.44 -10.16
N GLU A 464 -4.96 -17.43 -10.56
CA GLU A 464 -5.72 -17.36 -11.81
C GLU A 464 -6.76 -16.22 -11.79
N MET A 465 -7.39 -15.99 -10.64
CA MET A 465 -8.32 -14.86 -10.47
C MET A 465 -7.61 -13.50 -10.71
N VAL A 466 -6.43 -13.30 -10.13
CA VAL A 466 -5.68 -12.05 -10.30
C VAL A 466 -5.15 -11.92 -11.72
N ARG A 467 -4.63 -13.00 -12.30
CA ARG A 467 -4.17 -13.02 -13.70
C ARG A 467 -5.27 -12.68 -14.71
N ALA A 468 -6.51 -13.08 -14.42
CA ALA A 468 -7.66 -12.71 -15.25
C ALA A 468 -8.03 -11.22 -15.17
N LEU A 469 -7.70 -10.56 -14.05
CA LEU A 469 -7.89 -9.11 -13.89
C LEU A 469 -6.78 -8.32 -14.57
N ASP A 470 -5.58 -8.87 -14.50
CA ASP A 470 -4.39 -8.25 -15.02
C ASP A 470 -3.35 -9.29 -15.49
N PRO A 471 -3.31 -9.55 -16.81
CA PRO A 471 -2.37 -10.50 -17.39
C PRO A 471 -0.95 -9.95 -17.55
N THR A 472 -0.70 -8.67 -17.25
CA THR A 472 0.53 -7.96 -17.59
C THR A 472 1.56 -7.92 -16.46
N TRP A 473 1.14 -8.21 -15.19
CA TRP A 473 2.01 -8.18 -14.02
C TRP A 473 2.37 -9.57 -13.51
N GLN A 474 3.46 -9.61 -12.75
CA GLN A 474 3.89 -10.84 -12.09
C GLN A 474 3.12 -11.07 -10.80
N ILE A 475 3.06 -12.34 -10.37
CA ILE A 475 2.37 -12.76 -9.17
C ILE A 475 3.29 -13.64 -8.31
N ASP A 476 3.51 -13.21 -7.07
CA ASP A 476 4.00 -14.05 -5.97
C ASP A 476 2.80 -14.56 -5.17
N HIS A 477 2.41 -15.80 -5.41
CA HIS A 477 1.19 -16.35 -4.81
C HIS A 477 1.31 -16.67 -3.32
N ALA A 478 2.54 -16.96 -2.84
CA ALA A 478 2.82 -17.39 -1.46
C ALA A 478 4.23 -16.97 -1.06
N SER A 479 4.36 -15.72 -0.60
CA SER A 479 5.64 -15.15 -0.20
C SER A 479 6.19 -15.86 1.04
N GLY A 480 7.40 -16.36 0.93
CA GLY A 480 8.18 -16.96 1.99
C GLY A 480 8.02 -18.46 2.12
N TRP A 481 6.83 -18.95 2.44
CA TRP A 481 6.59 -20.34 2.75
C TRP A 481 5.26 -20.83 2.15
N TYR A 482 4.97 -22.11 2.31
CA TYR A 482 3.71 -22.72 1.86
C TYR A 482 3.44 -22.61 0.36
N ASP A 483 4.52 -22.65 -0.44
CA ASP A 483 4.45 -22.59 -1.91
C ASP A 483 3.55 -23.70 -2.48
N GLN A 484 2.52 -23.31 -3.22
CA GLN A 484 1.57 -24.21 -3.88
C GLN A 484 1.94 -24.49 -5.34
N GLY A 485 3.12 -24.06 -5.81
CA GLY A 485 3.59 -24.25 -7.17
C GLY A 485 2.80 -23.44 -8.21
N ALA A 486 2.36 -22.25 -7.85
CA ALA A 486 1.67 -21.31 -8.72
C ALA A 486 2.47 -20.00 -8.84
N GLY A 487 1.91 -19.02 -9.56
CA GLY A 487 2.55 -17.72 -9.76
C GLY A 487 3.81 -17.78 -10.59
N ASP A 488 4.46 -16.65 -10.67
CA ASP A 488 5.60 -16.39 -11.55
C ASP A 488 6.93 -16.45 -10.80
N ILE A 489 6.86 -16.33 -9.47
CA ILE A 489 8.01 -16.22 -8.57
C ILE A 489 8.07 -17.43 -7.65
N LYS A 490 9.29 -17.96 -7.46
CA LYS A 490 9.66 -18.83 -6.36
C LYS A 490 10.30 -17.99 -5.30
N SER A 491 9.53 -17.60 -4.28
CA SER A 491 10.02 -16.73 -3.21
C SER A 491 10.32 -17.49 -1.92
N LEU A 492 11.29 -16.99 -1.17
CA LEU A 492 11.68 -17.54 0.14
C LEU A 492 11.94 -16.41 1.14
N HIS A 493 11.59 -16.65 2.43
CA HIS A 493 12.08 -15.87 3.56
C HIS A 493 13.30 -16.55 4.18
N ASN A 494 14.39 -15.81 4.38
CA ASN A 494 15.60 -16.37 4.94
C ASN A 494 16.35 -15.41 5.86
N TYR A 495 16.15 -15.54 7.15
CA TYR A 495 16.78 -14.71 8.19
C TYR A 495 17.98 -15.40 8.89
N PHE A 496 18.02 -16.73 8.89
CA PHE A 496 18.92 -17.49 9.77
C PHE A 496 19.94 -18.36 9.04
N ARG A 497 19.72 -18.63 7.76
CA ARG A 497 20.52 -19.59 6.98
C ARG A 497 21.39 -18.88 5.95
N PRO A 498 22.50 -19.51 5.50
CA PRO A 498 23.24 -19.00 4.36
C PRO A 498 22.34 -18.82 3.14
N LEU A 499 22.41 -17.66 2.50
CA LEU A 499 21.66 -17.37 1.29
C LEU A 499 22.21 -18.23 0.13
N LYS A 500 21.33 -18.98 -0.52
CA LYS A 500 21.64 -19.84 -1.67
C LYS A 500 20.52 -19.76 -2.69
N VAL A 501 20.87 -19.57 -3.95
CA VAL A 501 19.93 -19.61 -5.06
C VAL A 501 19.79 -21.03 -5.57
N LYS A 502 18.57 -21.41 -5.94
CA LYS A 502 18.26 -22.64 -6.67
C LYS A 502 17.45 -22.23 -7.90
N PRO A 503 18.11 -22.08 -9.07
CA PRO A 503 17.40 -21.73 -10.29
C PRO A 503 16.32 -22.78 -10.62
N GLU A 504 15.14 -22.31 -10.95
CA GLU A 504 13.97 -23.10 -11.32
C GLU A 504 13.32 -22.49 -12.57
N GLU A 505 12.18 -23.02 -13.02
CA GLU A 505 11.42 -22.44 -14.13
C GLU A 505 10.83 -21.07 -13.77
N ARG A 506 10.43 -20.88 -12.50
CA ARG A 506 9.99 -19.58 -11.97
C ARG A 506 11.19 -18.72 -11.58
N ALA A 507 11.03 -17.40 -11.62
CA ALA A 507 12.05 -16.47 -11.15
C ALA A 507 12.29 -16.64 -9.64
N PHE A 508 13.55 -16.82 -9.21
CA PHE A 508 13.87 -17.04 -7.82
C PHE A 508 14.09 -15.72 -7.08
N ALA A 509 13.44 -15.54 -5.94
CA ALA A 509 13.55 -14.36 -5.11
C ALA A 509 13.71 -14.67 -3.61
N PHE A 510 14.47 -13.83 -2.90
CA PHE A 510 14.31 -13.68 -1.47
C PHE A 510 13.30 -12.58 -1.21
N SER A 511 12.04 -12.94 -1.00
CA SER A 511 10.98 -11.97 -0.74
C SER A 511 11.07 -11.33 0.65
N GLU A 512 11.88 -11.91 1.55
CA GLU A 512 12.40 -11.27 2.77
C GLU A 512 13.74 -11.91 3.17
N TYR A 513 14.72 -11.06 3.55
CA TYR A 513 15.99 -11.53 4.07
C TYR A 513 16.63 -10.48 5.00
N GLY A 514 17.64 -10.89 5.76
CA GLY A 514 18.44 -10.01 6.61
C GLY A 514 17.81 -9.78 7.98
N GLY A 515 17.04 -8.73 8.16
CA GLY A 515 16.41 -8.41 9.44
C GLY A 515 17.42 -8.10 10.55
N TYR A 516 18.58 -7.52 10.19
CA TYR A 516 19.65 -7.21 11.13
C TYR A 516 19.24 -6.04 12.03
N THR A 517 19.51 -6.18 13.31
CA THR A 517 19.10 -5.25 14.36
C THR A 517 20.29 -4.53 14.93
N TYR A 518 20.23 -3.21 14.96
CA TYR A 518 21.11 -2.34 15.74
C TYR A 518 20.24 -1.31 16.48
N PRO A 519 20.01 -1.51 17.81
CA PRO A 519 19.19 -0.61 18.61
C PRO A 519 19.95 0.71 18.86
N VAL A 520 19.42 1.83 18.37
CA VAL A 520 19.98 3.18 18.64
C VAL A 520 19.25 3.74 19.85
N GLN A 521 19.93 3.81 21.01
CA GLN A 521 19.31 3.98 22.32
C GLN A 521 18.35 5.17 22.46
N GLU A 522 18.70 6.33 21.92
CA GLU A 522 17.88 7.55 22.01
C GLU A 522 16.70 7.57 21.01
N HIS A 523 16.66 6.56 20.11
CA HIS A 523 15.68 6.45 19.02
C HIS A 523 14.85 5.17 19.09
N LEU A 524 14.83 4.49 20.24
CA LEU A 524 13.99 3.32 20.48
C LEU A 524 12.58 3.73 20.90
N TYR A 525 11.59 3.00 20.39
CA TYR A 525 10.19 3.13 20.85
C TYR A 525 9.97 2.48 22.22
N SER A 526 10.71 1.43 22.52
CA SER A 526 10.54 0.63 23.76
C SER A 526 11.89 0.14 24.29
N GLU A 527 11.96 -0.14 25.58
CA GLU A 527 13.09 -0.87 26.17
C GLU A 527 13.27 -2.27 25.59
N LYS A 528 12.22 -2.80 24.96
CA LYS A 528 12.26 -4.06 24.21
C LYS A 528 12.62 -3.79 22.77
N SER A 529 13.42 -4.67 22.23
CA SER A 529 13.86 -4.65 20.83
C SER A 529 13.67 -6.04 20.23
N PHE A 530 12.97 -6.11 19.10
CA PHE A 530 12.78 -7.32 18.31
C PHE A 530 13.59 -7.25 17.01
N GLY A 531 14.12 -8.39 16.58
CA GLY A 531 14.80 -8.58 15.30
C GLY A 531 15.58 -9.89 15.30
N TYR A 532 16.15 -10.25 14.14
CA TYR A 532 16.66 -11.61 13.93
C TYR A 532 18.12 -11.79 14.32
N ARG A 533 18.98 -10.78 14.11
CA ARG A 533 20.39 -10.79 14.48
C ARG A 533 20.81 -9.43 14.98
N THR A 534 21.21 -9.35 16.26
CA THR A 534 21.53 -8.09 16.92
C THR A 534 23.04 -7.82 16.92
N TYR A 535 23.42 -6.60 16.58
CA TYR A 535 24.76 -6.06 16.63
C TYR A 535 24.90 -5.04 17.75
N GLN A 536 26.10 -4.98 18.35
CA GLN A 536 26.33 -4.19 19.56
C GLN A 536 26.72 -2.74 19.29
N ASN A 537 27.20 -2.46 18.08
CA ASN A 537 27.63 -1.10 17.70
C ASN A 537 27.50 -0.89 16.18
N GLN A 538 27.55 0.39 15.79
CA GLN A 538 27.42 0.87 14.42
C GLN A 538 28.42 0.19 13.47
N ALA A 539 29.67 0.06 13.85
CA ALA A 539 30.71 -0.48 12.97
C ALA A 539 30.48 -1.95 12.63
N GLN A 540 30.05 -2.76 13.61
CA GLN A 540 29.70 -4.16 13.39
C GLN A 540 28.48 -4.29 12.49
N TYR A 541 27.46 -3.47 12.72
CA TYR A 541 26.25 -3.45 11.91
C TYR A 541 26.57 -3.04 10.46
N GLN A 542 27.30 -1.94 10.24
CA GLN A 542 27.75 -1.45 8.93
C GLN A 542 28.48 -2.57 8.16
N LYS A 543 29.50 -3.17 8.78
CA LYS A 543 30.27 -4.27 8.16
C LYS A 543 29.40 -5.47 7.78
N ALA A 544 28.42 -5.80 8.62
CA ALA A 544 27.52 -6.92 8.34
C ALA A 544 26.56 -6.62 7.19
N MET A 545 26.05 -5.39 7.10
CA MET A 545 25.21 -4.92 6.01
C MET A 545 25.97 -4.88 4.68
N ASP A 546 27.20 -4.39 4.68
CA ASP A 546 28.07 -4.37 3.49
C ASP A 546 28.35 -5.77 2.97
N ALA A 547 28.68 -6.71 3.87
CA ALA A 547 28.89 -8.12 3.51
C ALA A 547 27.59 -8.79 2.98
N LEU A 548 26.43 -8.38 3.50
CA LEU A 548 25.14 -8.89 3.04
C LEU A 548 24.80 -8.36 1.65
N ALA A 549 25.03 -7.07 1.40
CA ALA A 549 24.85 -6.45 0.09
C ALA A 549 25.76 -7.07 -0.98
N GLU A 550 27.03 -7.31 -0.65
CA GLU A 550 27.95 -8.03 -1.53
C GLU A 550 27.47 -9.44 -1.84
N LYS A 551 26.98 -10.17 -0.83
CA LYS A 551 26.42 -11.51 -1.03
C LYS A 551 25.21 -11.52 -1.96
N ILE A 552 24.32 -10.56 -1.86
CA ILE A 552 23.18 -10.43 -2.79
C ILE A 552 23.70 -10.20 -4.22
N ARG A 553 24.71 -9.35 -4.40
CA ARG A 553 25.33 -9.09 -5.71
C ARG A 553 25.90 -10.37 -6.33
N GLU A 554 26.65 -11.17 -5.57
CA GLU A 554 27.14 -12.48 -6.02
C GLU A 554 26.01 -13.43 -6.44
N LEU A 555 24.91 -13.45 -5.68
CA LEU A 555 23.78 -14.34 -5.94
C LEU A 555 22.97 -13.93 -7.17
N THR A 556 23.00 -12.66 -7.56
CA THR A 556 22.40 -12.20 -8.81
C THR A 556 22.99 -12.92 -10.02
N GLU A 557 24.32 -13.09 -10.02
CA GLU A 557 25.01 -13.86 -11.08
C GLU A 557 24.63 -15.36 -11.09
N GLN A 558 24.19 -15.88 -9.93
CA GLN A 558 23.79 -17.27 -9.77
C GLN A 558 22.31 -17.52 -10.06
N GLY A 559 21.53 -16.47 -10.38
CA GLY A 559 20.12 -16.62 -10.74
C GLY A 559 19.12 -15.98 -9.78
N LEU A 560 19.58 -15.19 -8.79
CA LEU A 560 18.68 -14.39 -7.99
C LEU A 560 18.05 -13.30 -8.88
N ALA A 561 16.72 -13.27 -8.95
CA ALA A 561 15.98 -12.32 -9.76
C ALA A 561 15.47 -11.10 -8.96
N ALA A 562 15.26 -11.28 -7.65
CA ALA A 562 14.91 -10.20 -6.74
C ALA A 562 15.31 -10.51 -5.29
N ALA A 563 15.51 -9.47 -4.50
CA ALA A 563 15.77 -9.58 -3.06
C ALA A 563 15.13 -8.42 -2.30
N VAL A 564 14.48 -8.68 -1.17
CA VAL A 564 13.82 -7.68 -0.33
C VAL A 564 14.43 -7.70 1.07
N TYR A 565 15.18 -6.67 1.41
CA TYR A 565 15.75 -6.54 2.77
C TYR A 565 14.67 -6.16 3.79
N THR A 566 14.65 -6.79 4.94
CA THR A 566 13.73 -6.50 6.04
C THR A 566 14.46 -5.70 7.12
N GLN A 567 14.23 -4.36 7.27
CA GLN A 567 13.24 -3.53 6.57
C GLN A 567 13.74 -2.06 6.44
N LEU A 568 12.92 -1.18 5.86
CA LEU A 568 13.30 0.22 5.65
C LEU A 568 13.42 0.98 6.98
N THR A 569 12.40 0.92 7.82
CA THR A 569 12.35 1.65 9.09
C THR A 569 12.11 0.71 10.26
N ASP A 570 12.60 1.06 11.44
CA ASP A 570 12.09 0.47 12.67
C ASP A 570 10.59 0.75 12.79
N VAL A 571 9.85 -0.15 13.43
CA VAL A 571 8.43 0.03 13.76
C VAL A 571 8.19 -0.48 15.17
N GLU A 572 7.85 0.42 16.09
CA GLU A 572 7.60 0.11 17.49
C GLU A 572 8.73 -0.73 18.13
N GLU A 573 8.47 -1.99 18.57
CA GLU A 573 9.49 -2.86 19.14
C GLU A 573 10.40 -3.52 18.09
N GLU A 574 9.99 -3.55 16.81
CA GLU A 574 10.77 -4.14 15.73
C GLU A 574 11.85 -3.16 15.25
N SER A 575 13.10 -3.40 15.64
CA SER A 575 14.24 -2.49 15.46
C SER A 575 15.28 -2.97 14.44
N ASN A 576 14.81 -3.66 13.40
CA ASN A 576 15.62 -4.17 12.28
C ASN A 576 15.57 -3.28 11.02
N GLY A 577 15.03 -2.07 11.13
CA GLY A 577 15.03 -1.09 10.07
C GLY A 577 16.43 -0.55 9.77
N ILE A 578 16.63 -0.06 8.53
CA ILE A 578 17.81 0.72 8.16
C ILE A 578 17.72 2.14 8.74
N LEU A 579 16.51 2.66 8.85
CA LEU A 579 16.20 3.92 9.53
C LEU A 579 15.64 3.65 10.93
N THR A 580 15.90 4.53 11.87
CA THR A 580 15.17 4.55 13.15
C THR A 580 13.69 4.90 12.93
N TYR A 581 12.81 4.55 13.87
CA TYR A 581 11.36 4.77 13.74
C TYR A 581 11.00 6.25 13.53
N ASP A 582 11.77 7.16 14.13
CA ASP A 582 11.63 8.61 13.96
C ASP A 582 12.37 9.19 12.73
N ARG A 583 12.97 8.34 11.87
CA ARG A 583 13.73 8.69 10.66
C ARG A 583 14.95 9.57 10.89
N LYS A 584 15.36 9.82 12.13
CA LYS A 584 16.48 10.72 12.45
C LYS A 584 17.86 10.11 12.24
N VAL A 585 17.97 8.77 12.31
CA VAL A 585 19.25 8.07 12.16
C VAL A 585 19.15 7.03 11.06
N ARG A 586 20.08 7.11 10.10
CA ARG A 586 20.36 6.03 9.16
C ARG A 586 21.40 5.11 9.77
N LYS A 587 21.05 3.85 9.98
CA LYS A 587 21.91 2.87 10.63
C LYS A 587 22.92 2.25 9.66
N TRP A 588 22.65 2.33 8.36
CA TRP A 588 23.51 1.83 7.29
C TRP A 588 23.68 2.87 6.19
N GLU A 589 24.93 3.05 5.73
CA GLU A 589 25.32 3.88 4.59
C GLU A 589 26.15 3.01 3.65
N PRO A 590 25.63 2.61 2.48
CA PRO A 590 26.40 1.81 1.53
C PRO A 590 27.58 2.59 0.97
N GLN A 591 28.76 1.98 0.93
CA GLN A 591 29.99 2.63 0.45
C GLN A 591 29.95 2.96 -1.05
N GLU A 592 29.13 2.27 -1.81
CA GLU A 592 29.03 2.38 -3.28
C GLU A 592 27.60 2.67 -3.75
N ALA A 593 26.84 3.49 -3.04
CA ALA A 593 25.47 3.85 -3.45
C ALA A 593 25.38 4.46 -4.87
N LYS A 594 26.51 4.84 -5.47
CA LYS A 594 26.62 5.37 -6.83
C LYS A 594 26.64 4.29 -7.93
N ASP A 595 27.02 3.06 -7.62
CA ASP A 595 27.31 2.05 -8.65
C ASP A 595 26.13 1.15 -8.99
N PHE A 596 25.12 1.04 -8.11
CA PHE A 596 23.91 0.25 -8.38
C PHE A 596 23.01 0.89 -9.45
N CYS A 597 23.03 2.22 -9.57
CA CYS A 597 22.25 2.96 -10.56
C CYS A 597 23.03 3.30 -11.84
N GLN A 598 24.33 2.96 -11.97
CA GLN A 598 25.20 3.43 -13.05
C GLN A 598 25.85 2.35 -13.91
N LYS A 599 25.55 1.07 -13.71
CA LYS A 599 26.01 0.05 -14.68
C LYS A 599 24.89 -0.23 -15.68
N GLU A 600 24.83 0.64 -16.68
CA GLU A 600 24.25 0.35 -17.98
C GLU A 600 25.14 -0.61 -18.78
#